data_26eff3d1848d77641e962e694d5af4fa
#
_entry.id   26eff3d1848d77641e962e694d5af4fa
#
_cell.length_a   1.000
_cell.length_b   1.000
_cell.length_c   1.000
_cell.angle_alpha   90.00
_cell.angle_beta   90.00
_cell.angle_gamma   90.00
#
_symmetry.space_group_name_H-M   'P 1'
#
loop_
_entity.id
_entity.type
_entity.pdbx_description
1 polymer ?
#
loop_
_entity_poly.entity_id
_entity_poly.type
_entity_poly.pdbx_seq_one_letter_code
_entity_poly.pdbx_strand_id
1 'polypeptide(L)'
;SCNSKVDRSQAFIPDSSGNLNNITVVMPISDWKGRLGEVLRDNLGKEYEGLPLDEPQFSLNYLNPKAFSGFGRQSRNIIWFQKDSVSRFQLAKDQFSKPQIVGLVTGEDSEVQQFLFEENMLLFSQTVKDNERKEKLRRINKSPTNDKNLKKRFGYDLVYPSVYETVKDTANFIWIQKQVQKGHLNIIAYEISD
;
A
#
# COMPACT_ATOMS: atom_id res chain seq x y z
N SER A 1 45.85 -1.05 -23.14
CA SER A 1 44.47 -0.64 -23.32
C SER A 1 43.57 -1.49 -22.45
N CYS A 2 43.23 -1.01 -21.23
CA CYS A 2 42.27 -1.66 -20.38
C CYS A 2 40.89 -1.12 -20.74
N ASN A 3 40.12 -1.90 -21.46
CA ASN A 3 38.70 -1.64 -21.70
C ASN A 3 37.90 -2.36 -20.62
N SER A 4 37.77 -1.76 -19.44
CA SER A 4 36.82 -2.21 -18.44
C SER A 4 35.40 -1.81 -18.89
N LYS A 5 34.67 -2.76 -19.45
CA LYS A 5 33.22 -2.62 -19.61
C LYS A 5 32.63 -2.48 -18.21
N VAL A 6 32.26 -1.27 -17.82
CA VAL A 6 31.44 -1.04 -16.64
C VAL A 6 30.11 -1.73 -16.91
N ASP A 7 29.88 -2.82 -16.21
CA ASP A 7 28.59 -3.52 -16.23
C ASP A 7 27.49 -2.60 -15.61
N ARG A 8 26.66 -2.01 -16.47
CA ARG A 8 25.56 -1.13 -16.08
C ARG A 8 24.32 -1.90 -15.59
N SER A 9 24.45 -3.18 -15.28
CA SER A 9 23.31 -4.07 -15.03
C SER A 9 22.70 -3.97 -13.64
N GLN A 10 23.21 -3.15 -12.71
CA GLN A 10 22.57 -2.91 -11.41
C GLN A 10 22.48 -1.41 -11.12
N ALA A 11 21.58 -0.72 -11.83
CA ALA A 11 21.19 0.60 -11.39
C ALA A 11 20.60 0.50 -9.96
N PHE A 12 21.14 1.26 -9.03
CA PHE A 12 20.63 1.32 -7.66
C PHE A 12 19.15 1.75 -7.68
N ILE A 13 18.27 0.88 -7.20
CA ILE A 13 16.85 1.17 -7.03
C ILE A 13 16.65 1.61 -5.57
N PRO A 14 16.24 2.86 -5.31
CA PRO A 14 16.06 3.37 -3.95
C PRO A 14 14.87 2.71 -3.25
N ASP A 15 14.83 2.82 -1.93
CA ASP A 15 13.67 2.40 -1.15
C ASP A 15 12.43 3.21 -1.53
N SER A 16 11.28 2.54 -1.59
CA SER A 16 10.00 3.21 -1.77
C SER A 16 9.58 3.98 -0.52
N SER A 17 8.82 5.03 -0.72
CA SER A 17 8.34 5.94 0.34
C SER A 17 6.81 5.99 0.42
N GLY A 18 6.31 6.67 1.43
CA GLY A 18 4.89 6.93 1.64
C GLY A 18 4.24 6.14 2.77
N ASN A 19 3.06 6.59 3.16
CA ASN A 19 2.24 5.92 4.16
C ASN A 19 1.70 4.58 3.63
N LEU A 20 1.29 3.71 4.54
CA LEU A 20 0.61 2.47 4.17
C LEU A 20 -0.74 2.79 3.50
N ASN A 21 -1.15 1.94 2.59
CA ASN A 21 -2.40 2.05 1.83
C ASN A 21 -2.54 3.36 1.02
N ASN A 22 -1.44 4.06 0.71
CA ASN A 22 -1.47 5.21 -0.19
C ASN A 22 -1.22 4.79 -1.63
N ILE A 23 -1.97 5.39 -2.55
CA ILE A 23 -1.75 5.29 -4.00
C ILE A 23 -1.51 6.70 -4.54
N THR A 24 -0.41 6.90 -5.24
CA THR A 24 -0.16 8.12 -6.01
C THR A 24 -0.79 7.99 -7.38
N VAL A 25 -1.71 8.90 -7.68
CA VAL A 25 -2.43 8.96 -8.96
C VAL A 25 -1.77 10.02 -9.84
N VAL A 26 -1.16 9.58 -10.94
CA VAL A 26 -0.45 10.46 -11.88
C VAL A 26 -1.30 10.62 -13.13
N MET A 27 -1.87 11.82 -13.34
CA MET A 27 -2.70 12.15 -14.48
C MET A 27 -2.83 13.66 -14.66
N PRO A 28 -3.32 14.16 -15.84
CA PRO A 28 -3.69 15.57 -16.00
C PRO A 28 -4.73 16.00 -14.97
N ILE A 29 -4.68 17.28 -14.55
CA ILE A 29 -5.61 17.82 -13.55
C ILE A 29 -7.06 17.83 -14.05
N SER A 30 -7.26 17.98 -15.37
CA SER A 30 -8.59 17.88 -16.00
C SER A 30 -9.23 16.53 -15.74
N ASP A 31 -8.47 15.45 -15.92
CA ASP A 31 -8.95 14.07 -15.78
C ASP A 31 -9.14 13.71 -14.29
N TRP A 32 -8.26 14.22 -13.40
CA TRP A 32 -8.43 14.09 -11.96
C TRP A 32 -9.71 14.75 -11.44
N LYS A 33 -10.07 15.93 -11.99
CA LYS A 33 -11.32 16.64 -11.65
C LYS A 33 -12.54 16.14 -12.42
N GLY A 34 -12.32 15.36 -13.48
CA GLY A 34 -13.35 14.80 -14.35
C GLY A 34 -13.80 13.40 -13.92
N ARG A 35 -14.54 12.75 -14.81
CA ARG A 35 -15.16 11.45 -14.59
C ARG A 35 -14.15 10.36 -14.21
N LEU A 36 -12.99 10.30 -14.86
CA LEU A 36 -11.95 9.32 -14.54
C LEU A 36 -11.49 9.45 -13.07
N GLY A 37 -11.28 10.68 -12.58
CA GLY A 37 -10.91 10.91 -11.19
C GLY A 37 -12.02 10.54 -10.19
N GLU A 38 -13.31 10.72 -10.55
CA GLU A 38 -14.45 10.26 -9.75
C GLU A 38 -14.44 8.74 -9.64
N VAL A 39 -14.33 8.04 -10.76
CA VAL A 39 -14.26 6.57 -10.81
C VAL A 39 -13.12 6.02 -9.95
N LEU A 40 -11.95 6.67 -9.97
CA LEU A 40 -10.83 6.27 -9.10
C LEU A 40 -11.18 6.43 -7.60
N ARG A 41 -11.78 7.55 -7.21
CA ARG A 41 -12.19 7.80 -5.82
C ARG A 41 -13.26 6.82 -5.36
N ASP A 42 -14.28 6.59 -6.18
CA ASP A 42 -15.41 5.71 -5.86
C ASP A 42 -14.98 4.24 -5.71
N ASN A 43 -13.94 3.83 -6.40
CA ASN A 43 -13.48 2.45 -6.41
C ASN A 43 -12.28 2.19 -5.49
N LEU A 44 -11.20 2.95 -5.63
CA LEU A 44 -10.00 2.76 -4.81
C LEU A 44 -10.11 3.45 -3.45
N GLY A 45 -10.80 4.60 -3.40
CA GLY A 45 -11.09 5.34 -2.17
C GLY A 45 -12.32 4.84 -1.41
N LYS A 46 -13.02 3.81 -1.90
CA LYS A 46 -14.20 3.24 -1.24
C LYS A 46 -13.88 2.87 0.21
N GLU A 47 -14.78 3.20 1.09
CA GLU A 47 -14.68 2.90 2.52
C GLU A 47 -14.87 1.41 2.80
N TYR A 48 -14.30 0.93 3.91
CA TYR A 48 -14.56 -0.41 4.40
C TYR A 48 -15.94 -0.45 5.07
N GLU A 49 -16.80 -1.35 4.60
CA GLU A 49 -18.11 -1.59 5.21
C GLU A 49 -17.96 -2.17 6.62
N GLY A 50 -18.79 -1.68 7.55
CA GLY A 50 -18.88 -2.22 8.91
C GLY A 50 -17.84 -1.65 9.90
N LEU A 51 -17.01 -0.70 9.51
CA LEU A 51 -16.19 0.03 10.47
C LEU A 51 -17.01 1.18 11.12
N PRO A 52 -16.77 1.48 12.41
CA PRO A 52 -17.48 2.56 13.12
C PRO A 52 -17.07 3.96 12.66
N LEU A 53 -15.95 4.07 11.95
CA LEU A 53 -15.44 5.29 11.31
C LEU A 53 -15.19 5.00 9.84
N ASP A 54 -15.44 6.02 9.01
CA ASP A 54 -15.22 5.94 7.57
C ASP A 54 -13.72 5.86 7.27
N GLU A 55 -13.25 4.67 6.93
CA GLU A 55 -11.85 4.43 6.57
C GLU A 55 -11.76 3.99 5.11
N PRO A 56 -11.11 4.77 4.24
CA PRO A 56 -10.95 4.41 2.85
C PRO A 56 -10.01 3.21 2.69
N GLN A 57 -10.29 2.33 1.71
CA GLN A 57 -9.40 1.22 1.38
C GLN A 57 -8.01 1.71 1.00
N PHE A 58 -7.96 2.78 0.22
CA PHE A 58 -6.73 3.48 -0.13
C PHE A 58 -6.90 4.99 -0.03
N SER A 59 -5.88 5.67 0.47
CA SER A 59 -5.76 7.12 0.37
C SER A 59 -5.16 7.49 -0.99
N LEU A 60 -5.84 8.34 -1.76
CA LEU A 60 -5.39 8.74 -3.08
C LEU A 60 -4.68 10.09 -3.03
N ASN A 61 -3.44 10.13 -3.52
CA ASN A 61 -2.63 11.34 -3.62
C ASN A 61 -2.47 11.73 -5.09
N TYR A 62 -3.07 12.83 -5.48
CA TYR A 62 -2.91 13.37 -6.83
C TYR A 62 -1.49 13.90 -7.08
N LEU A 63 -0.93 13.58 -8.25
CA LEU A 63 0.33 14.12 -8.72
C LEU A 63 0.22 14.52 -10.20
N ASN A 64 0.57 15.77 -10.51
CA ASN A 64 0.63 16.22 -11.90
C ASN A 64 1.76 15.48 -12.65
N PRO A 65 1.55 15.02 -13.90
CA PRO A 65 2.58 14.33 -14.68
C PRO A 65 3.89 15.11 -14.82
N LYS A 66 3.83 16.45 -14.86
CA LYS A 66 5.03 17.31 -14.90
C LYS A 66 5.89 17.21 -13.63
N ALA A 67 5.28 16.87 -12.50
CA ALA A 67 5.96 16.68 -11.21
C ALA A 67 6.37 15.22 -10.98
N PHE A 68 6.04 14.29 -11.88
CA PHE A 68 6.35 12.88 -11.75
C PHE A 68 7.82 12.60 -12.07
N SER A 69 8.68 13.03 -11.16
CA SER A 69 10.14 12.84 -11.23
C SER A 69 10.70 12.69 -9.82
N GLY A 70 11.96 12.29 -9.67
CA GLY A 70 12.64 12.20 -8.38
C GLY A 70 11.80 11.49 -7.30
N PHE A 71 11.49 12.19 -6.21
CA PHE A 71 10.69 11.67 -5.10
C PHE A 71 9.26 11.25 -5.49
N GLY A 72 8.64 11.89 -6.48
CA GLY A 72 7.31 11.50 -6.97
C GLY A 72 7.29 10.07 -7.52
N ARG A 73 8.41 9.58 -8.04
CA ARG A 73 8.56 8.21 -8.53
C ARG A 73 8.85 7.18 -7.44
N GLN A 74 9.17 7.63 -6.22
CA GLN A 74 9.49 6.73 -5.10
C GLN A 74 8.24 6.29 -4.32
N SER A 75 7.05 6.78 -4.67
CA SER A 75 5.80 6.32 -4.06
C SER A 75 5.66 4.80 -4.22
N ARG A 76 5.28 4.10 -3.13
CA ARG A 76 5.19 2.64 -3.11
C ARG A 76 4.17 2.07 -4.07
N ASN A 77 3.03 2.75 -4.23
CA ASN A 77 2.00 2.34 -5.17
C ASN A 77 1.64 3.54 -6.04
N ILE A 78 1.66 3.33 -7.33
CA ILE A 78 1.41 4.36 -8.34
C ILE A 78 0.39 3.82 -9.34
N ILE A 79 -0.59 4.64 -9.71
CA ILE A 79 -1.35 4.46 -10.93
C ILE A 79 -1.11 5.66 -11.83
N TRP A 80 -0.67 5.39 -13.05
CA TRP A 80 -0.19 6.41 -13.97
C TRP A 80 -0.94 6.34 -15.30
N PHE A 81 -1.62 7.41 -15.64
CA PHE A 81 -2.38 7.56 -16.87
C PHE A 81 -1.58 8.40 -17.87
N GLN A 82 -1.40 7.86 -19.05
CA GLN A 82 -0.67 8.52 -20.14
C GLN A 82 -1.48 8.51 -21.43
N LYS A 83 -1.51 9.64 -22.14
CA LYS A 83 -2.05 9.66 -23.50
C LYS A 83 -1.10 8.95 -24.45
N ASP A 84 -1.61 7.95 -25.17
CA ASP A 84 -0.87 7.16 -26.15
C ASP A 84 -1.84 6.63 -27.21
N SER A 85 -1.34 6.39 -28.42
CA SER A 85 -2.10 5.73 -29.49
C SER A 85 -2.31 4.23 -29.22
N VAL A 86 -1.50 3.63 -28.34
CA VAL A 86 -1.64 2.23 -27.92
C VAL A 86 -2.39 2.16 -26.61
N SER A 87 -3.59 1.58 -26.65
CA SER A 87 -4.45 1.39 -25.48
C SER A 87 -4.08 0.11 -24.76
N ARG A 88 -3.63 0.22 -23.49
CA ARG A 88 -3.23 -0.93 -22.67
C ARG A 88 -3.21 -0.62 -21.17
N PHE A 89 -3.36 -1.67 -20.38
CA PHE A 89 -3.04 -1.67 -18.95
C PHE A 89 -1.81 -2.55 -18.70
N GLN A 90 -0.88 -2.08 -17.89
CA GLN A 90 0.32 -2.83 -17.51
C GLN A 90 0.60 -2.69 -16.01
N LEU A 91 1.01 -3.79 -15.38
CA LEU A 91 1.56 -3.79 -14.03
C LEU A 91 3.07 -3.98 -14.07
N ALA A 92 3.79 -3.09 -13.41
CA ALA A 92 5.23 -3.21 -13.20
C ALA A 92 5.55 -3.27 -11.70
N LYS A 93 6.55 -4.05 -11.34
CA LYS A 93 7.10 -4.12 -9.98
C LYS A 93 8.47 -3.47 -9.95
N ASP A 94 8.73 -2.73 -8.86
CA ASP A 94 10.06 -2.18 -8.56
C ASP A 94 10.67 -1.34 -9.70
N GLN A 95 9.82 -0.59 -10.41
CA GLN A 95 10.24 0.16 -11.59
C GLN A 95 11.13 1.36 -11.27
N PHE A 96 10.80 2.11 -10.21
CA PHE A 96 11.52 3.32 -9.82
C PHE A 96 12.05 3.26 -8.38
N SER A 97 11.47 2.42 -7.54
CA SER A 97 11.84 2.22 -6.15
C SER A 97 11.41 0.82 -5.69
N LYS A 98 11.82 0.38 -4.51
CA LYS A 98 11.53 -0.97 -4.02
C LYS A 98 11.11 -0.95 -2.54
N PRO A 99 10.05 -1.70 -2.14
CA PRO A 99 9.08 -2.40 -2.98
C PRO A 99 8.11 -1.42 -3.67
N GLN A 100 7.75 -1.64 -4.92
CA GLN A 100 6.86 -0.75 -5.67
C GLN A 100 5.91 -1.50 -6.59
N ILE A 101 4.67 -1.02 -6.70
CA ILE A 101 3.70 -1.41 -7.72
C ILE A 101 3.36 -0.18 -8.56
N VAL A 102 3.50 -0.31 -9.88
CA VAL A 102 3.10 0.72 -10.85
C VAL A 102 2.06 0.13 -11.81
N GLY A 103 0.84 0.65 -11.78
CA GLY A 103 -0.16 0.45 -12.81
C GLY A 103 -0.01 1.53 -13.87
N LEU A 104 0.33 1.17 -15.09
CA LEU A 104 0.35 2.09 -16.23
C LEU A 104 -0.87 1.86 -17.09
N VAL A 105 -1.64 2.92 -17.33
CA VAL A 105 -2.81 2.95 -18.20
C VAL A 105 -2.52 3.89 -19.35
N THR A 106 -2.48 3.38 -20.56
CA THR A 106 -2.31 4.20 -21.77
C THR A 106 -3.56 4.14 -22.64
N GLY A 107 -3.88 5.22 -23.34
CA GLY A 107 -5.03 5.32 -24.24
C GLY A 107 -5.09 6.70 -24.89
N GLU A 108 -5.86 6.81 -25.98
CA GLU A 108 -5.97 8.04 -26.75
C GLU A 108 -6.65 9.17 -25.97
N ASP A 109 -7.59 8.82 -25.08
CA ASP A 109 -8.34 9.75 -24.25
C ASP A 109 -8.68 9.16 -22.87
N SER A 110 -9.35 9.96 -22.04
CA SER A 110 -9.73 9.57 -20.69
C SER A 110 -10.84 8.52 -20.64
N GLU A 111 -11.68 8.38 -21.66
CA GLU A 111 -12.75 7.37 -21.72
C GLU A 111 -12.15 5.97 -21.93
N VAL A 112 -11.23 5.86 -22.89
CA VAL A 112 -10.48 4.62 -23.14
C VAL A 112 -9.66 4.24 -21.90
N GLN A 113 -9.01 5.20 -21.27
CA GLN A 113 -8.23 4.97 -20.06
C GLN A 113 -9.11 4.54 -18.89
N GLN A 114 -10.29 5.13 -18.74
CA GLN A 114 -11.27 4.73 -17.71
C GLN A 114 -11.71 3.29 -17.91
N PHE A 115 -12.12 2.91 -19.12
CA PHE A 115 -12.52 1.55 -19.44
C PHE A 115 -11.42 0.54 -19.09
N LEU A 116 -10.19 0.79 -19.51
CA LEU A 116 -9.05 -0.08 -19.22
C LEU A 116 -8.76 -0.18 -17.72
N PHE A 117 -8.92 0.92 -16.98
CA PHE A 117 -8.77 0.89 -15.53
C PHE A 117 -9.86 0.05 -14.86
N GLU A 118 -11.13 0.25 -15.21
CA GLU A 118 -12.26 -0.50 -14.65
C GLU A 118 -12.11 -2.01 -14.86
N GLU A 119 -11.73 -2.44 -16.06
CA GLU A 119 -11.44 -3.83 -16.39
C GLU A 119 -10.30 -4.44 -15.57
N ASN A 120 -9.32 -3.65 -15.15
CA ASN A 120 -8.13 -4.12 -14.46
C ASN A 120 -8.06 -3.68 -12.99
N MET A 121 -9.07 -2.99 -12.49
CA MET A 121 -9.10 -2.40 -11.15
C MET A 121 -8.93 -3.45 -10.05
N LEU A 122 -9.61 -4.60 -10.17
CA LEU A 122 -9.52 -5.67 -9.19
C LEU A 122 -8.10 -6.25 -9.12
N LEU A 123 -7.48 -6.49 -10.27
CA LEU A 123 -6.09 -6.96 -10.36
C LEU A 123 -5.12 -5.96 -9.74
N PHE A 124 -5.28 -4.66 -10.07
CA PHE A 124 -4.45 -3.59 -9.51
C PHE A 124 -4.60 -3.50 -8.00
N SER A 125 -5.83 -3.38 -7.50
CA SER A 125 -6.11 -3.21 -6.07
C SER A 125 -5.62 -4.41 -5.25
N GLN A 126 -5.81 -5.63 -5.73
CA GLN A 126 -5.31 -6.83 -5.06
C GLN A 126 -3.77 -6.86 -5.02
N THR A 127 -3.12 -6.51 -6.14
CA THR A 127 -1.66 -6.44 -6.21
C THR A 127 -1.09 -5.41 -5.22
N VAL A 128 -1.75 -4.24 -5.11
CA VAL A 128 -1.40 -3.21 -4.13
C VAL A 128 -1.60 -3.72 -2.70
N LYS A 129 -2.74 -4.35 -2.38
CA LYS A 129 -3.00 -4.92 -1.05
C LYS A 129 -1.94 -5.94 -0.64
N ASP A 130 -1.53 -6.81 -1.55
CA ASP A 130 -0.48 -7.80 -1.29
C ASP A 130 0.89 -7.14 -1.05
N ASN A 131 1.22 -6.09 -1.80
CA ASN A 131 2.44 -5.32 -1.60
C ASN A 131 2.43 -4.60 -0.24
N GLU A 132 1.32 -3.96 0.12
CA GLU A 132 1.14 -3.28 1.41
C GLU A 132 1.18 -4.27 2.59
N ARG A 133 0.61 -5.47 2.44
CA ARG A 133 0.72 -6.54 3.44
C ARG A 133 2.18 -6.93 3.70
N LYS A 134 2.97 -7.11 2.64
CA LYS A 134 4.40 -7.41 2.76
C LYS A 134 5.16 -6.28 3.46
N GLU A 135 4.85 -5.03 3.13
CA GLU A 135 5.46 -3.86 3.76
C GLU A 135 5.06 -3.75 5.25
N LYS A 136 3.80 -4.01 5.60
CA LYS A 136 3.36 -4.09 7.01
C LYS A 136 4.17 -5.13 7.78
N LEU A 137 4.30 -6.33 7.25
CA LEU A 137 5.10 -7.40 7.87
C LEU A 137 6.58 -7.02 7.98
N ARG A 138 7.16 -6.40 6.94
CA ARG A 138 8.54 -5.91 6.98
C ARG A 138 8.73 -4.87 8.09
N ARG A 139 7.77 -3.95 8.28
CA ARG A 139 7.83 -2.95 9.37
C ARG A 139 7.72 -3.60 10.74
N ILE A 140 6.84 -4.57 10.92
CA ILE A 140 6.72 -5.33 12.18
C ILE A 140 8.06 -6.03 12.49
N ASN A 141 8.65 -6.69 11.50
CA ASN A 141 9.89 -7.45 11.65
C ASN A 141 11.14 -6.58 11.88
N LYS A 142 11.06 -5.25 11.77
CA LYS A 142 12.18 -4.37 12.17
C LYS A 142 12.43 -4.35 13.68
N SER A 143 11.36 -4.49 14.48
CA SER A 143 11.43 -4.54 15.95
C SER A 143 10.27 -5.38 16.47
N PRO A 144 10.33 -6.71 16.31
CA PRO A 144 9.24 -7.59 16.68
C PRO A 144 9.25 -7.89 18.16
N THR A 145 8.08 -8.00 18.76
CA THR A 145 7.86 -8.71 20.01
C THR A 145 7.27 -10.08 19.70
N ASN A 146 7.87 -11.12 20.21
CA ASN A 146 7.37 -12.48 20.12
C ASN A 146 7.12 -13.03 21.53
N ASP A 147 5.87 -13.01 21.94
CA ASP A 147 5.49 -13.54 23.25
C ASP A 147 5.23 -15.06 23.16
N LYS A 148 6.24 -15.84 23.56
CA LYS A 148 6.15 -17.30 23.58
C LYS A 148 5.06 -17.83 24.54
N ASN A 149 4.60 -17.02 25.49
CA ASN A 149 3.55 -17.42 26.43
C ASN A 149 2.17 -17.46 25.75
N LEU A 150 1.94 -16.61 24.73
CA LEU A 150 0.69 -16.63 23.96
C LEU A 150 0.46 -17.99 23.29
N LYS A 151 1.52 -18.58 22.72
CA LYS A 151 1.41 -19.90 22.10
C LYS A 151 1.05 -21.00 23.11
N LYS A 152 1.64 -20.95 24.29
CA LYS A 152 1.37 -21.95 25.36
C LYS A 152 -0.05 -21.79 25.90
N ARG A 153 -0.56 -20.55 25.97
CA ARG A 153 -1.87 -20.24 26.59
C ARG A 153 -3.04 -20.36 25.65
N PHE A 154 -2.87 -19.81 24.46
CA PHE A 154 -3.95 -19.63 23.47
C PHE A 154 -3.76 -20.45 22.19
N GLY A 155 -2.67 -21.20 22.06
CA GLY A 155 -2.42 -22.10 20.93
C GLY A 155 -1.99 -21.41 19.62
N TYR A 156 -1.77 -20.08 19.61
CA TYR A 156 -1.33 -19.36 18.42
C TYR A 156 -0.13 -18.46 18.68
N ASP A 157 0.66 -18.21 17.63
CA ASP A 157 1.76 -17.25 17.67
C ASP A 157 1.26 -15.87 17.25
N LEU A 158 1.65 -14.84 18.00
CA LEU A 158 1.41 -13.45 17.67
C LEU A 158 2.72 -12.68 17.64
N VAL A 159 3.02 -12.06 16.49
CA VAL A 159 4.16 -11.15 16.34
C VAL A 159 3.63 -9.73 16.12
N TYR A 160 4.05 -8.82 16.98
CA TYR A 160 3.64 -7.42 16.94
C TYR A 160 4.84 -6.49 17.17
N PRO A 161 4.76 -5.20 16.80
CA PRO A 161 5.85 -4.26 17.03
C PRO A 161 6.14 -4.07 18.52
N SER A 162 7.41 -3.94 18.89
CA SER A 162 7.87 -3.76 20.28
C SER A 162 7.39 -2.47 20.96
N VAL A 163 6.78 -1.54 20.19
CA VAL A 163 6.14 -0.32 20.72
C VAL A 163 4.78 -0.57 21.37
N TYR A 164 4.28 -1.79 21.32
CA TYR A 164 3.09 -2.20 22.06
C TYR A 164 3.48 -2.68 23.45
N GLU A 165 2.71 -2.29 24.44
CA GLU A 165 2.92 -2.64 25.85
C GLU A 165 1.79 -3.53 26.36
N THR A 166 2.10 -4.47 27.22
CA THR A 166 1.11 -5.31 27.88
C THR A 166 0.45 -4.52 29.01
N VAL A 167 -0.84 -4.26 28.88
CA VAL A 167 -1.64 -3.52 29.87
C VAL A 167 -2.20 -4.45 30.93
N LYS A 168 -2.67 -5.63 30.50
CA LYS A 168 -3.22 -6.65 31.39
C LYS A 168 -2.87 -8.05 30.86
N ASP A 169 -2.48 -8.91 31.77
CA ASP A 169 -2.14 -10.28 31.49
C ASP A 169 -2.64 -11.20 32.63
N THR A 170 -3.58 -12.10 32.29
CA THR A 170 -4.16 -13.09 33.21
C THR A 170 -4.17 -14.45 32.53
N ALA A 171 -4.57 -15.52 33.25
CA ALA A 171 -4.55 -16.87 32.71
C ALA A 171 -5.31 -17.04 31.38
N ASN A 172 -6.46 -16.38 31.23
CA ASN A 172 -7.37 -16.51 30.09
C ASN A 172 -7.59 -15.21 29.29
N PHE A 173 -6.82 -14.14 29.58
CA PHE A 173 -6.99 -12.86 28.92
C PHE A 173 -5.67 -12.11 28.83
N ILE A 174 -5.37 -11.52 27.66
CA ILE A 174 -4.26 -10.57 27.48
C ILE A 174 -4.75 -9.34 26.72
N TRP A 175 -4.32 -8.17 27.20
CA TRP A 175 -4.54 -6.89 26.55
C TRP A 175 -3.19 -6.21 26.31
N ILE A 176 -2.91 -5.97 25.03
CA ILE A 176 -1.69 -5.31 24.56
C ILE A 176 -2.12 -4.02 23.87
N GLN A 177 -1.45 -2.93 24.16
CA GLN A 177 -1.86 -1.61 23.71
C GLN A 177 -0.67 -0.82 23.14
N LYS A 178 -0.95 0.03 22.16
CA LYS A 178 -0.05 1.08 21.70
C LYS A 178 -0.77 2.42 21.73
N GLN A 179 -0.17 3.39 22.40
CA GLN A 179 -0.66 4.77 22.37
C GLN A 179 -0.35 5.41 21.02
N VAL A 180 -1.32 6.10 20.44
CA VAL A 180 -1.20 6.89 19.22
C VAL A 180 -1.74 8.29 19.47
N GLN A 181 -1.46 9.23 18.58
CA GLN A 181 -1.78 10.65 18.79
C GLN A 181 -3.26 10.94 19.11
N LYS A 182 -4.19 10.13 18.61
CA LYS A 182 -5.64 10.32 18.77
C LYS A 182 -6.32 9.13 19.45
N GLY A 183 -5.63 8.36 20.29
CA GLY A 183 -6.23 7.22 20.97
C GLY A 183 -5.27 6.06 21.17
N HIS A 184 -5.80 4.84 21.14
CA HIS A 184 -5.04 3.63 21.39
C HIS A 184 -5.36 2.57 20.34
N LEU A 185 -4.32 1.85 19.91
CA LEU A 185 -4.47 0.61 19.15
C LEU A 185 -4.38 -0.55 20.12
N ASN A 186 -5.40 -1.40 20.14
CA ASN A 186 -5.52 -2.50 21.09
C ASN A 186 -5.47 -3.84 20.37
N ILE A 187 -4.76 -4.79 20.98
CA ILE A 187 -4.79 -6.21 20.64
C ILE A 187 -5.28 -6.93 21.90
N ILE A 188 -6.39 -7.64 21.77
CA ILE A 188 -6.99 -8.40 22.89
C ILE A 188 -7.11 -9.85 22.46
N ALA A 189 -6.66 -10.74 23.31
CA ALA A 189 -6.85 -12.18 23.16
C ALA A 189 -7.43 -12.75 24.44
N TYR A 190 -8.44 -13.62 24.33
CA TYR A 190 -9.08 -14.25 25.45
C TYR A 190 -9.66 -15.61 25.07
N GLU A 191 -9.87 -16.44 26.09
CA GLU A 191 -10.52 -17.74 25.97
C GLU A 191 -12.00 -17.60 26.34
N ILE A 192 -12.87 -18.20 25.55
CA ILE A 192 -14.31 -18.31 25.85
C ILE A 192 -14.49 -19.74 26.35
N SER A 193 -14.93 -19.89 27.59
CA SER A 193 -15.35 -21.19 28.13
C SER A 193 -16.69 -21.59 27.50
N ASP A 194 -16.77 -22.81 26.99
CA ASP A 194 -18.04 -23.41 26.53
C ASP A 194 -19.04 -23.58 27.68
#